data_ed0da7f1dad245c52a8cc577d6317650
#
_entry.id   ed0da7f1dad245c52a8cc577d6317650
#
_cell.length_a   1.000
_cell.length_b   1.000
_cell.length_c   1.000
_cell.angle_alpha   90.00
_cell.angle_beta   90.00
_cell.angle_gamma   90.00
#
_symmetry.space_group_name_H-M   'P 1'
#
loop_
_entity.id
_entity.type
_entity.pdbx_description
1 polymer ?
#
loop_
_entity_poly.entity_id
_entity_poly.type
_entity_poly.pdbx_seq_one_letter_code
_entity_poly.pdbx_strand_id
1 'polypeptide(L)'
;MDDWKKLRHCMLYLKNTLHMKRYLSADDLTNTMWWVDGSYGVHWDSTGHTGVMMSMGKGAIVNVSRTHKLNVGSSTETNLVSIADVLGVMMWCKYFMEAQGYTIDNNLLYRDNKSTILLAENGRMSAGT
;
A
#
# COMPACT_ATOMS: atom_id res chain seq x y z
N MET A 1 -20.70 -13.07 14.48
CA MET A 1 -21.92 -12.73 13.68
C MET A 1 -21.66 -11.63 12.65
N ASP A 2 -20.65 -10.80 12.84
CA ASP A 2 -20.33 -9.68 11.94
C ASP A 2 -19.60 -10.14 10.65
N ASP A 3 -18.77 -11.16 10.72
CA ASP A 3 -17.97 -11.65 9.59
C ASP A 3 -18.82 -12.25 8.47
N TRP A 4 -19.94 -12.91 8.80
CA TRP A 4 -20.90 -13.38 7.80
C TRP A 4 -21.56 -12.24 7.02
N LYS A 5 -21.83 -11.12 7.68
CA LYS A 5 -22.39 -9.93 7.02
C LYS A 5 -21.35 -9.32 6.07
N LYS A 6 -20.09 -9.23 6.50
CA LYS A 6 -18.99 -8.72 5.69
C LYS A 6 -18.76 -9.60 4.47
N LEU A 7 -18.70 -10.92 4.67
CA LEU A 7 -18.55 -11.89 3.58
C LEU A 7 -19.71 -11.80 2.59
N ARG A 8 -20.95 -11.78 3.09
CA ARG A 8 -22.15 -11.62 2.25
C ARG A 8 -22.09 -10.33 1.43
N HIS A 9 -21.66 -9.22 2.03
CA HIS A 9 -21.52 -7.94 1.34
C HIS A 9 -20.49 -8.04 0.20
N CYS A 10 -19.35 -8.63 0.48
CA CYS A 10 -18.30 -8.89 -0.53
C CYS A 10 -18.83 -9.76 -1.68
N MET A 11 -19.52 -10.86 -1.38
CA MET A 11 -20.09 -11.76 -2.39
C MET A 11 -21.17 -11.08 -3.24
N LEU A 12 -22.01 -10.23 -2.65
CA LEU A 12 -22.99 -9.43 -3.39
C LEU A 12 -22.33 -8.41 -4.31
N TYR A 13 -21.27 -7.75 -3.85
CA TYR A 13 -20.46 -6.86 -4.68
C TYR A 13 -19.89 -7.61 -5.89
N LEU A 14 -19.23 -8.74 -5.67
CA LEU A 14 -18.67 -9.56 -6.74
C LEU A 14 -19.75 -10.01 -7.73
N LYS A 15 -20.90 -10.51 -7.25
CA LYS A 15 -22.03 -10.92 -8.08
C LYS A 15 -22.52 -9.77 -8.98
N ASN A 16 -22.58 -8.57 -8.45
CA ASN A 16 -23.10 -7.41 -9.20
C ASN A 16 -22.05 -6.77 -10.12
N THR A 17 -20.78 -7.14 -9.99
CA THR A 17 -19.66 -6.57 -10.75
C THR A 17 -18.95 -7.56 -11.66
N LEU A 18 -19.54 -8.72 -11.94
CA LEU A 18 -18.96 -9.75 -12.81
C LEU A 18 -18.63 -9.25 -14.23
N HIS A 19 -19.34 -8.22 -14.70
CA HIS A 19 -19.10 -7.60 -15.98
C HIS A 19 -17.94 -6.59 -15.99
N MET A 20 -17.46 -6.18 -14.82
CA MET A 20 -16.35 -5.22 -14.68
C MET A 20 -15.01 -5.93 -14.92
N LYS A 21 -14.41 -5.69 -16.06
CA LYS A 21 -13.11 -6.26 -16.42
C LYS A 21 -12.00 -5.47 -15.74
N ARG A 22 -10.99 -6.18 -15.26
CA ARG A 22 -9.74 -5.58 -14.81
C ARG A 22 -8.79 -5.52 -16.01
N TYR A 23 -8.35 -4.31 -16.33
CA TYR A 23 -7.35 -4.10 -17.37
C TYR A 23 -5.99 -3.90 -16.70
N LEU A 24 -5.00 -4.64 -17.18
CA LEU A 24 -3.61 -4.49 -16.77
C LEU A 24 -2.81 -4.07 -18.00
N SER A 25 -2.07 -2.98 -17.87
CA SER A 25 -1.08 -2.56 -18.87
C SER A 25 0.09 -1.89 -18.19
N ALA A 26 1.26 -1.98 -18.80
CA ALA A 26 2.40 -1.16 -18.44
C ALA A 26 2.51 0.00 -19.45
N ASP A 27 2.58 1.21 -18.93
CA ASP A 27 2.81 2.41 -19.76
C ASP A 27 4.33 2.63 -19.90
N ASP A 28 5.08 2.35 -18.85
CA ASP A 28 6.54 2.40 -18.80
C ASP A 28 7.05 1.25 -17.92
N LEU A 29 7.90 0.40 -18.49
CA LEU A 29 8.47 -0.76 -17.78
C LEU A 29 9.62 -0.38 -16.85
N THR A 30 10.12 0.85 -16.91
CA THR A 30 11.23 1.33 -16.07
C THR A 30 10.75 1.94 -14.74
N ASN A 31 9.45 2.20 -14.61
CA ASN A 31 8.88 2.85 -13.43
C ASN A 31 7.84 1.96 -12.74
N THR A 32 7.96 1.81 -11.44
CA THR A 32 6.91 1.21 -10.59
C THR A 32 6.26 2.29 -9.75
N MET A 33 4.94 2.29 -9.70
CA MET A 33 4.14 3.26 -8.94
C MET A 33 3.47 2.55 -7.77
N TRP A 34 3.72 3.02 -6.56
CA TRP A 34 3.23 2.43 -5.32
C TRP A 34 2.37 3.42 -4.56
N TRP A 35 1.17 3.02 -4.21
CA TRP A 35 0.27 3.75 -3.32
C TRP A 35 0.20 2.99 -2.02
N VAL A 36 0.57 3.67 -0.94
CA VAL A 36 0.61 3.08 0.40
C VAL A 36 -0.18 3.96 1.34
N ASP A 37 -1.12 3.37 2.04
CA ASP A 37 -1.92 4.04 3.05
C ASP A 37 -1.94 3.24 4.35
N GLY A 38 -2.00 3.93 5.47
CA GLY A 38 -2.03 3.36 6.80
C GLY A 38 -3.20 3.90 7.62
N SER A 39 -4.06 3.01 8.10
CA SER A 39 -5.17 3.36 8.98
C SER A 39 -4.82 3.07 10.43
N TYR A 40 -4.95 4.08 11.30
CA TYR A 40 -4.65 3.99 12.72
C TYR A 40 -5.82 3.41 13.51
N GLY A 41 -5.56 2.43 14.39
CA GLY A 41 -6.52 1.97 15.38
C GLY A 41 -7.84 1.41 14.86
N VAL A 42 -7.86 0.81 13.66
CA VAL A 42 -9.10 0.35 13.02
C VAL A 42 -9.56 -1.03 13.46
N HIS A 43 -8.73 -1.77 14.17
CA HIS A 43 -9.05 -3.09 14.70
C HIS A 43 -9.50 -3.01 16.17
N TRP A 44 -10.17 -4.05 16.64
CA TRP A 44 -10.68 -4.15 18.01
C TRP A 44 -9.60 -4.07 19.09
N ASP A 45 -8.37 -4.48 18.74
CA ASP A 45 -7.16 -4.43 19.57
C ASP A 45 -6.35 -3.14 19.36
N SER A 46 -6.95 -2.14 18.70
CA SER A 46 -6.33 -0.86 18.35
C SER A 46 -5.11 -0.96 17.43
N THR A 47 -4.91 -2.11 16.76
CA THR A 47 -3.88 -2.22 15.74
C THR A 47 -4.25 -1.42 14.49
N GLY A 48 -3.23 -0.92 13.81
CA GLY A 48 -3.37 -0.26 12.51
C GLY A 48 -3.48 -1.26 11.36
N HIS A 49 -3.69 -0.74 10.18
CA HIS A 49 -3.78 -1.53 8.95
C HIS A 49 -3.02 -0.86 7.82
N THR A 50 -2.31 -1.66 7.01
CA THR A 50 -1.61 -1.19 5.80
C THR A 50 -2.36 -1.64 4.56
N GLY A 51 -2.69 -0.69 3.71
CA GLY A 51 -3.16 -0.90 2.35
C GLY A 51 -2.06 -0.55 1.34
N VAL A 52 -1.85 -1.41 0.36
CA VAL A 52 -0.84 -1.19 -0.70
C VAL A 52 -1.42 -1.54 -2.04
N MET A 53 -1.11 -0.70 -3.01
CA MET A 53 -1.36 -0.96 -4.41
C MET A 53 -0.10 -0.62 -5.21
N MET A 54 0.26 -1.48 -6.17
CA MET A 54 1.34 -1.20 -7.12
C MET A 54 0.82 -1.35 -8.55
N SER A 55 1.22 -0.42 -9.41
CA SER A 55 0.94 -0.44 -10.84
C SER A 55 2.17 -0.03 -11.65
N MET A 56 2.20 -0.44 -12.90
CA MET A 56 3.16 0.04 -13.91
C MET A 56 2.43 0.81 -15.05
N GLY A 57 1.15 1.12 -14.85
CA GLY A 57 0.29 1.81 -15.82
C GLY A 57 -1.16 1.65 -15.42
N LYS A 58 -1.95 0.88 -16.16
CA LYS A 58 -3.36 0.64 -15.84
C LYS A 58 -3.52 -0.60 -14.98
N GLY A 59 -4.29 -0.42 -13.91
CA GLY A 59 -4.66 -1.50 -12.99
C GLY A 59 -3.54 -1.90 -12.02
N ALA A 60 -3.96 -2.33 -10.84
CA ALA A 60 -3.03 -2.78 -9.81
C ALA A 60 -2.52 -4.19 -10.08
N ILE A 61 -1.20 -4.37 -10.07
CA ILE A 61 -0.51 -5.65 -10.26
C ILE A 61 -0.29 -6.31 -8.90
N VAL A 62 0.12 -5.53 -7.90
CA VAL A 62 0.28 -5.97 -6.51
C VAL A 62 -0.76 -5.26 -5.65
N ASN A 63 -1.44 -6.01 -4.80
CA ASN A 63 -2.33 -5.47 -3.77
C ASN A 63 -2.03 -6.19 -2.47
N VAL A 64 -1.83 -5.41 -1.41
CA VAL A 64 -1.62 -5.91 -0.05
C VAL A 64 -2.61 -5.24 0.89
N SER A 65 -3.19 -6.02 1.77
CA SER A 65 -4.02 -5.56 2.86
C SER A 65 -3.58 -6.33 4.11
N ARG A 66 -3.00 -5.64 5.08
CA ARG A 66 -2.33 -6.27 6.21
C ARG A 66 -2.56 -5.50 7.51
N THR A 67 -2.89 -6.21 8.57
CA THR A 67 -2.88 -5.68 9.94
C THR A 67 -1.44 -5.45 10.40
N HIS A 68 -1.20 -4.35 11.08
CA HIS A 68 0.11 -4.08 11.69
C HIS A 68 0.43 -5.10 12.78
N LYS A 69 1.70 -5.43 12.91
CA LYS A 69 2.19 -6.29 14.00
C LYS A 69 2.48 -5.50 15.28
N LEU A 70 2.61 -4.18 15.15
CA LEU A 70 2.94 -3.27 16.24
C LEU A 70 1.79 -2.30 16.46
N ASN A 71 1.45 -2.06 17.72
CA ASN A 71 0.61 -0.94 18.11
C ASN A 71 1.47 0.32 18.13
N VAL A 72 0.99 1.35 17.49
CA VAL A 72 1.64 2.64 17.37
C VAL A 72 0.78 3.73 18.02
N GLY A 73 1.41 4.79 18.48
CA GLY A 73 0.73 5.83 19.24
C GLY A 73 0.06 6.93 18.41
N SER A 74 0.30 6.95 17.10
CA SER A 74 -0.21 8.02 16.24
C SER A 74 -0.43 7.60 14.79
N SER A 75 -1.23 8.37 14.05
CA SER A 75 -1.43 8.16 12.61
C SER A 75 -0.14 8.34 11.80
N THR A 76 0.75 9.24 12.22
CA THR A 76 2.05 9.44 11.57
C THR A 76 2.95 8.22 11.71
N GLU A 77 3.00 7.62 12.91
CA GLU A 77 3.75 6.37 13.15
C GLU A 77 3.14 5.20 12.36
N THR A 78 1.81 5.09 12.33
CA THR A 78 1.10 4.11 11.50
C THR A 78 1.54 4.20 10.05
N ASN A 79 1.65 5.41 9.54
CA ASN A 79 2.06 5.67 8.19
C ASN A 79 3.52 5.29 7.92
N LEU A 80 4.42 5.52 8.87
CA LEU A 80 5.82 5.07 8.77
C LEU A 80 5.95 3.56 8.79
N VAL A 81 5.21 2.90 9.69
CA VAL A 81 5.16 1.43 9.75
C VAL A 81 4.66 0.86 8.42
N SER A 82 3.63 1.48 7.82
CA SER A 82 3.11 1.07 6.51
C SER A 82 4.17 1.16 5.41
N ILE A 83 5.00 2.20 5.40
CA ILE A 83 6.12 2.31 4.44
C ILE A 83 7.14 1.19 4.70
N ALA A 84 7.56 1.00 5.96
CA ALA A 84 8.54 -0.03 6.32
C ALA A 84 8.07 -1.43 5.91
N ASP A 85 6.79 -1.74 6.12
CA ASP A 85 6.18 -3.01 5.73
C ASP A 85 6.23 -3.27 4.22
N VAL A 86 6.23 -2.21 3.42
CA VAL A 86 6.14 -2.29 1.96
C VAL A 86 7.51 -2.28 1.29
N LEU A 87 8.52 -1.67 1.92
CA LEU A 87 9.87 -1.56 1.33
C LEU A 87 10.42 -2.91 0.88
N GLY A 88 10.22 -3.98 1.68
CA GLY A 88 10.66 -5.33 1.32
C GLY A 88 10.00 -5.83 0.02
N VAL A 89 8.72 -5.59 -0.16
CA VAL A 89 7.98 -5.98 -1.37
C VAL A 89 8.40 -5.12 -2.57
N MET A 90 8.63 -3.83 -2.37
CA MET A 90 9.12 -2.92 -3.41
C MET A 90 10.49 -3.36 -3.94
N MET A 91 11.42 -3.66 -3.04
CA MET A 91 12.76 -4.14 -3.40
C MET A 91 12.69 -5.51 -4.08
N TRP A 92 11.84 -6.40 -3.58
CA TRP A 92 11.63 -7.70 -4.22
C TRP A 92 11.11 -7.54 -5.65
N CYS A 93 10.10 -6.70 -5.88
CA CYS A 93 9.56 -6.43 -7.22
C CYS A 93 10.64 -5.88 -8.15
N LYS A 94 11.47 -4.93 -7.67
CA LYS A 94 12.59 -4.39 -8.44
C LYS A 94 13.55 -5.49 -8.87
N TYR A 95 14.05 -6.27 -7.92
CA TYR A 95 15.02 -7.35 -8.22
C TYR A 95 14.41 -8.45 -9.10
N PHE A 96 13.11 -8.75 -8.90
CA PHE A 96 12.40 -9.68 -9.76
C PHE A 96 12.37 -9.21 -11.23
N MET A 97 12.03 -7.94 -11.46
CA MET A 97 11.99 -7.36 -12.80
C MET A 97 13.38 -7.31 -13.42
N GLU A 98 14.38 -6.90 -12.65
CA GLU A 98 15.78 -6.87 -13.11
C GLU A 98 16.30 -8.27 -13.48
N ALA A 99 15.94 -9.30 -12.72
CA ALA A 99 16.26 -10.70 -13.03
C ALA A 99 15.58 -11.20 -14.31
N GLN A 100 14.46 -10.58 -14.73
CA GLN A 100 13.80 -10.85 -16.01
C GLN A 100 14.38 -10.01 -17.18
N GLY A 101 15.40 -9.20 -16.92
CA GLY A 101 16.05 -8.37 -17.94
C GLY A 101 15.46 -6.97 -18.12
N TYR A 102 14.55 -6.55 -17.24
CA TYR A 102 14.01 -5.19 -17.24
C TYR A 102 14.82 -4.31 -16.28
N THR A 103 15.10 -3.07 -16.67
CA THR A 103 15.72 -2.08 -15.78
C THR A 103 14.63 -1.28 -15.09
N ILE A 104 14.68 -1.21 -13.75
CA ILE A 104 13.78 -0.37 -12.96
C ILE A 104 14.56 0.87 -12.48
N ASP A 105 14.31 2.00 -13.15
CA ASP A 105 14.99 3.26 -12.86
C ASP A 105 14.39 3.92 -11.60
N ASN A 106 13.05 3.88 -11.46
CA ASN A 106 12.37 4.55 -10.36
C ASN A 106 11.33 3.65 -9.69
N ASN A 107 11.35 3.66 -8.35
CA ASN A 107 10.27 3.20 -7.50
C ASN A 107 9.57 4.43 -6.91
N LEU A 108 8.43 4.83 -7.49
CA LEU A 108 7.70 6.02 -7.08
C LEU A 108 6.70 5.65 -5.98
N LEU A 109 6.88 6.22 -4.79
CA LEU A 109 5.99 6.01 -3.66
C LEU A 109 5.05 7.21 -3.49
N TYR A 110 3.77 6.99 -3.68
CA TYR A 110 2.72 8.00 -3.53
C TYR A 110 2.06 7.89 -2.16
N ARG A 111 1.93 9.03 -1.49
CA ARG A 111 1.23 9.17 -0.22
C ARG A 111 0.50 10.51 -0.15
N ASP A 112 -0.60 10.52 0.59
CA ASP A 112 -1.38 11.72 0.86
C ASP A 112 -0.93 12.49 2.11
N ASN A 113 -0.19 11.85 3.01
CA ASN A 113 0.24 12.44 4.28
C ASN A 113 1.58 13.19 4.14
N LYS A 114 1.53 14.53 4.04
CA LYS A 114 2.70 15.41 3.93
C LYS A 114 3.68 15.28 5.10
N SER A 115 3.19 15.12 6.32
CA SER A 115 4.06 14.96 7.50
C SER A 115 4.90 13.71 7.43
N THR A 116 4.33 12.63 6.93
CA THR A 116 5.06 11.37 6.73
C THR A 116 6.09 11.48 5.62
N ILE A 117 5.78 12.19 4.53
CA ILE A 117 6.74 12.43 3.44
C ILE A 117 7.94 13.22 3.97
N LEU A 118 7.70 14.34 4.65
CA LEU A 118 8.75 15.16 5.23
C LEU A 118 9.60 14.40 6.25
N LEU A 119 8.99 13.54 7.04
CA LEU A 119 9.71 12.70 8.00
C LEU A 119 10.58 11.66 7.31
N ALA A 120 10.09 11.03 6.25
CA ALA A 120 10.86 10.07 5.45
C ALA A 120 12.06 10.73 4.75
N GLU A 121 11.89 11.96 4.22
CA GLU A 121 12.93 12.71 3.54
C GLU A 121 13.99 13.29 4.51
N ASN A 122 13.56 13.82 5.64
CA ASN A 122 14.43 14.56 6.56
C ASN A 122 14.94 13.70 7.73
N GLY A 123 14.40 12.53 7.96
CA GLY A 123 14.75 11.64 9.08
C GLY A 123 14.46 12.21 10.47
N ARG A 124 13.68 13.29 10.57
CA ARG A 124 13.33 13.98 11.83
C ARG A 124 11.85 14.37 11.83
N MET A 125 11.19 14.13 12.95
CA MET A 125 9.91 14.77 13.23
C MET A 125 10.13 16.28 13.36
N SER A 126 9.34 17.10 12.65
CA SER A 126 9.29 18.53 12.96
C SER A 126 8.81 18.65 14.40
N ALA A 127 9.63 19.21 15.29
CA ALA A 127 9.18 19.62 16.60
C ALA A 127 8.06 20.65 16.37
N GLY A 128 6.84 20.28 16.74
CA GLY A 128 5.71 21.21 16.72
C GLY A 128 6.04 22.37 17.66
N THR A 129 6.09 23.54 17.13
CA THR A 129 6.05 24.83 17.87
C THR A 129 4.63 25.08 18.33
#